data_4dffe472281ea3ff7b34f7cf9fab1fe2
#
_entry.id   4dffe472281ea3ff7b34f7cf9fab1fe2
#
_cell.length_a   1.000
_cell.length_b   1.000
_cell.length_c   1.000
_cell.angle_alpha   90.00
_cell.angle_beta   90.00
_cell.angle_gamma   90.00
#
_symmetry.space_group_name_H-M   'P 1'
#
loop_
_entity.id
_entity.type
_entity.pdbx_description
1 polymer ?
#
loop_
_entity_poly.entity_id
_entity_poly.type
_entity_poly.pdbx_seq_one_letter_code
_entity_poly.pdbx_strand_id
1 'polypeptide(L)'
;MKLAVLKVGGASAAGAADAVRGLQHVCVVHGAGPQISAEMQRRGLPVEFVGGRRVTTATGLEVVRESFAAVNAELCAAIPGAVGLMGDEIGLPATQVPELGLVGDPLPSAPQAVLDVLAVGCVPVVAPLAAGPLNVNADEMAAALAVGLGADRISFLTDVPGLLYGGSVVRTINADDAEGLLDRGELEGGILPKLRAAVIAARLGVHTEIGATAVTA
;
A
#
# COMPACT_ATOMS: atom_id res chain seq x y z
N MET A 1 -15.39 -17.29 -0.25
CA MET A 1 -13.94 -17.44 0.00
C MET A 1 -13.46 -16.15 0.61
N LYS A 2 -12.60 -16.19 1.64
CA LYS A 2 -12.15 -14.95 2.30
C LYS A 2 -10.95 -14.38 1.55
N LEU A 3 -11.13 -13.20 0.94
CA LEU A 3 -10.07 -12.44 0.26
C LEU A 3 -9.32 -11.57 1.26
N ALA A 4 -7.99 -11.63 1.24
CA ALA A 4 -7.14 -10.73 2.00
C ALA A 4 -6.36 -9.80 1.07
N VAL A 5 -6.18 -8.55 1.47
CA VAL A 5 -5.19 -7.65 0.88
C VAL A 5 -4.04 -7.49 1.86
N LEU A 6 -2.81 -7.71 1.41
CA LEU A 6 -1.60 -7.48 2.21
C LEU A 6 -0.84 -6.28 1.64
N LYS A 7 -0.64 -5.26 2.45
CA LYS A 7 0.27 -4.18 2.11
C LYS A 7 1.66 -4.51 2.66
N VAL A 8 2.63 -4.64 1.78
CA VAL A 8 4.03 -4.90 2.11
C VAL A 8 4.83 -3.61 2.00
N GLY A 9 5.42 -3.17 3.10
CA GLY A 9 6.27 -1.99 3.14
C GLY A 9 7.42 -2.19 4.12
N GLY A 10 8.65 -1.98 3.68
CA GLY A 10 9.83 -2.19 4.52
C GLY A 10 10.19 -3.65 4.80
N ALA A 11 9.27 -4.59 4.63
CA ALA A 11 9.55 -6.01 4.78
C ALA A 11 10.42 -6.52 3.63
N SER A 12 11.29 -7.49 3.93
CA SER A 12 12.03 -8.22 2.91
C SER A 12 11.08 -9.07 2.04
N ALA A 13 11.51 -9.43 0.84
CA ALA A 13 10.75 -10.35 -0.02
C ALA A 13 10.45 -11.69 0.67
N ALA A 14 11.38 -12.19 1.49
CA ALA A 14 11.17 -13.38 2.32
C ALA A 14 10.05 -13.19 3.35
N GLY A 15 10.02 -12.05 4.06
CA GLY A 15 8.96 -11.72 5.00
C GLY A 15 7.59 -11.60 4.34
N ALA A 16 7.53 -11.07 3.11
CA ALA A 16 6.31 -11.03 2.31
C ALA A 16 5.84 -12.46 1.93
N ALA A 17 6.77 -13.32 1.50
CA ALA A 17 6.46 -14.71 1.16
C ALA A 17 5.94 -15.50 2.37
N ASP A 18 6.50 -15.28 3.55
CA ASP A 18 6.02 -15.91 4.79
C ASP A 18 4.61 -15.42 5.17
N ALA A 19 4.32 -14.13 5.00
CA ALA A 19 3.01 -13.56 5.29
C ALA A 19 1.90 -14.07 4.35
N VAL A 20 2.24 -14.41 3.11
CA VAL A 20 1.30 -14.99 2.12
C VAL A 20 1.07 -16.48 2.39
N ARG A 21 2.01 -17.16 3.04
CA ARG A 21 1.95 -18.61 3.27
C ARG A 21 0.67 -19.00 4.02
N GLY A 22 -0.07 -19.94 3.45
CA GLY A 22 -1.32 -20.44 4.02
C GLY A 22 -2.57 -19.59 3.74
N LEU A 23 -2.43 -18.47 3.04
CA LEU A 23 -3.56 -17.69 2.54
C LEU A 23 -3.97 -18.23 1.17
N GLN A 24 -5.28 -18.53 1.00
CA GLN A 24 -5.79 -19.10 -0.26
C GLN A 24 -6.12 -18.04 -1.32
N HIS A 25 -6.60 -16.90 -0.88
CA HIS A 25 -6.94 -15.76 -1.76
C HIS A 25 -6.33 -14.50 -1.17
N VAL A 26 -5.26 -14.02 -1.78
CA VAL A 26 -4.53 -12.85 -1.31
C VAL A 26 -4.08 -12.00 -2.48
N CYS A 27 -4.26 -10.69 -2.37
CA CYS A 27 -3.68 -9.68 -3.24
C CYS A 27 -2.60 -8.93 -2.44
N VAL A 28 -1.41 -8.81 -2.99
CA VAL A 28 -0.29 -8.09 -2.38
C VAL A 28 -0.15 -6.73 -3.03
N VAL A 29 -0.06 -5.67 -2.23
CA VAL A 29 0.33 -4.33 -2.69
C VAL A 29 1.65 -3.96 -2.02
N HIS A 30 2.65 -3.59 -2.80
CA HIS A 30 3.96 -3.26 -2.26
C HIS A 30 4.33 -1.79 -2.40
N GLY A 31 5.23 -1.31 -1.57
CA GLY A 31 5.91 -0.04 -1.73
C GLY A 31 7.35 -0.23 -2.19
N ALA A 32 8.03 0.87 -2.54
CA ALA A 32 9.46 0.93 -2.83
C ALA A 32 10.09 2.26 -2.34
N GLY A 33 9.54 2.85 -1.28
CA GLY A 33 9.94 4.18 -0.81
C GLY A 33 11.45 4.36 -0.58
N PRO A 34 12.12 3.45 0.16
CA PRO A 34 13.57 3.51 0.35
C PRO A 34 14.35 3.38 -0.95
N GLN A 35 13.98 2.45 -1.83
CA GLN A 35 14.63 2.21 -3.13
C GLN A 35 14.49 3.43 -4.05
N ILE A 36 13.27 3.99 -4.13
CA ILE A 36 13.00 5.21 -4.91
C ILE A 36 13.84 6.36 -4.39
N SER A 37 13.88 6.59 -3.07
CA SER A 37 14.65 7.69 -2.48
C SER A 37 16.15 7.54 -2.74
N ALA A 38 16.71 6.34 -2.58
CA ALA A 38 18.12 6.07 -2.86
C ALA A 38 18.45 6.31 -4.35
N GLU A 39 17.61 5.85 -5.26
CA GLU A 39 17.82 6.01 -6.69
C GLU A 39 17.66 7.47 -7.15
N MET A 40 16.68 8.21 -6.61
CA MET A 40 16.55 9.65 -6.86
C MET A 40 17.79 10.42 -6.40
N GLN A 41 18.30 10.13 -5.18
CA GLN A 41 19.53 10.74 -4.67
C GLN A 41 20.73 10.42 -5.55
N ARG A 42 20.87 9.15 -6.01
CA ARG A 42 21.94 8.73 -6.91
C ARG A 42 21.90 9.49 -8.24
N ARG A 43 20.70 9.85 -8.73
CA ARG A 43 20.49 10.64 -9.97
C ARG A 43 20.51 12.15 -9.73
N GLY A 44 20.73 12.63 -8.50
CA GLY A 44 20.71 14.06 -8.16
C GLY A 44 19.32 14.69 -8.25
N LEU A 45 18.24 13.89 -8.12
CA LEU A 45 16.87 14.36 -8.12
C LEU A 45 16.41 14.70 -6.68
N PRO A 46 15.54 15.72 -6.52
CA PRO A 46 15.02 16.07 -5.21
C PRO A 46 14.13 14.96 -4.64
N VAL A 47 14.23 14.74 -3.32
CA VAL A 47 13.38 13.81 -2.57
C VAL A 47 12.54 14.64 -1.60
N GLU A 48 11.30 14.87 -1.95
CA GLU A 48 10.37 15.71 -1.20
C GLU A 48 9.09 14.94 -0.89
N PHE A 49 8.53 15.16 0.32
CA PHE A 49 7.28 14.57 0.75
C PHE A 49 6.35 15.63 1.35
N VAL A 50 5.08 15.54 1.02
CA VAL A 50 4.01 16.34 1.60
C VAL A 50 2.92 15.40 2.09
N GLY A 51 2.60 15.44 3.37
CA GLY A 51 1.59 14.59 3.97
C GLY A 51 1.84 13.08 3.83
N GLY A 52 3.10 12.65 3.69
CA GLY A 52 3.49 11.25 3.49
C GLY A 52 3.46 10.79 2.03
N ARG A 53 3.11 11.67 1.09
CA ARG A 53 3.12 11.43 -0.36
C ARG A 53 4.36 12.05 -1.00
N ARG A 54 4.98 11.36 -1.92
CA ARG A 54 6.17 11.85 -2.64
C ARG A 54 5.76 12.83 -3.73
N VAL A 55 6.26 14.06 -3.69
CA VAL A 55 6.18 14.99 -4.82
C VAL A 55 6.86 14.34 -6.02
N THR A 56 6.14 14.24 -7.15
CA THR A 56 6.58 13.41 -8.28
C THR A 56 6.55 14.23 -9.57
N THR A 57 7.74 14.56 -10.08
CA THR A 57 7.92 15.17 -11.42
C THR A 57 7.90 14.06 -12.49
N ALA A 58 7.89 14.45 -13.78
CA ALA A 58 7.99 13.49 -14.88
C ALA A 58 9.25 12.61 -14.78
N THR A 59 10.42 13.22 -14.56
CA THR A 59 11.69 12.46 -14.38
C THR A 59 11.66 11.63 -13.08
N GLY A 60 11.03 12.15 -12.02
CA GLY A 60 10.84 11.41 -10.78
C GLY A 60 9.95 10.18 -10.96
N LEU A 61 8.93 10.27 -11.81
CA LEU A 61 8.04 9.15 -12.10
C LEU A 61 8.75 8.00 -12.85
N GLU A 62 9.73 8.30 -13.70
CA GLU A 62 10.57 7.27 -14.34
C GLU A 62 11.30 6.44 -13.28
N VAL A 63 11.92 7.11 -12.28
CA VAL A 63 12.59 6.45 -11.16
C VAL A 63 11.62 5.62 -10.32
N VAL A 64 10.43 6.18 -10.05
CA VAL A 64 9.36 5.48 -9.33
C VAL A 64 8.99 4.19 -10.06
N ARG A 65 8.73 4.25 -11.38
CA ARG A 65 8.35 3.10 -12.19
C ARG A 65 9.42 2.02 -12.21
N GLU A 66 10.69 2.40 -12.45
CA GLU A 66 11.81 1.45 -12.45
C GLU A 66 11.97 0.76 -11.09
N SER A 67 11.88 1.53 -10.01
CA SER A 67 12.00 0.99 -8.65
C SER A 67 10.84 0.05 -8.31
N PHE A 68 9.61 0.39 -8.72
CA PHE A 68 8.47 -0.50 -8.52
C PHE A 68 8.61 -1.78 -9.34
N ALA A 69 9.06 -1.70 -10.60
CA ALA A 69 9.30 -2.89 -11.42
C ALA A 69 10.34 -3.84 -10.78
N ALA A 70 11.42 -3.28 -10.24
CA ALA A 70 12.46 -4.06 -9.57
C ALA A 70 11.92 -4.77 -8.31
N VAL A 71 11.23 -4.05 -7.42
CA VAL A 71 10.64 -4.62 -6.19
C VAL A 71 9.55 -5.64 -6.53
N ASN A 72 8.73 -5.36 -7.55
CA ASN A 72 7.68 -6.27 -8.02
C ASN A 72 8.30 -7.60 -8.49
N ALA A 73 9.35 -7.54 -9.31
CA ALA A 73 10.05 -8.74 -9.78
C ALA A 73 10.68 -9.55 -8.64
N GLU A 74 11.29 -8.87 -7.64
CA GLU A 74 11.84 -9.51 -6.45
C GLU A 74 10.76 -10.25 -5.64
N LEU A 75 9.62 -9.61 -5.41
CA LEU A 75 8.48 -10.23 -4.70
C LEU A 75 7.90 -11.41 -5.48
N CYS A 76 7.76 -11.28 -6.80
CA CYS A 76 7.27 -12.37 -7.65
C CYS A 76 8.22 -13.57 -7.64
N ALA A 77 9.51 -13.35 -7.57
CA ALA A 77 10.48 -14.44 -7.45
C ALA A 77 10.43 -15.16 -6.08
N ALA A 78 10.04 -14.45 -5.02
CA ALA A 78 9.97 -14.99 -3.66
C ALA A 78 8.62 -15.65 -3.32
N ILE A 79 7.52 -15.20 -3.92
CA ILE A 79 6.16 -15.66 -3.62
C ILE A 79 5.72 -16.69 -4.67
N PRO A 80 5.49 -17.97 -4.29
CA PRO A 80 5.02 -18.99 -5.22
C PRO A 80 3.68 -18.60 -5.87
N GLY A 81 3.58 -18.71 -7.18
CA GLY A 81 2.38 -18.39 -7.94
C GLY A 81 2.09 -16.88 -8.03
N ALA A 82 3.06 -16.02 -7.72
CA ALA A 82 2.88 -14.59 -7.87
C ALA A 82 2.86 -14.13 -9.33
N VAL A 83 2.01 -13.15 -9.61
CA VAL A 83 1.91 -12.46 -10.90
C VAL A 83 2.05 -10.96 -10.66
N GLY A 84 3.11 -10.37 -11.22
CA GLY A 84 3.40 -8.95 -11.10
C GLY A 84 2.48 -8.10 -11.98
N LEU A 85 1.92 -7.05 -11.40
CA LEU A 85 1.00 -6.13 -12.06
C LEU A 85 1.42 -4.69 -11.78
N MET A 86 1.62 -3.90 -12.84
CA MET A 86 1.79 -2.45 -12.70
C MET A 86 0.41 -1.79 -12.71
N GLY A 87 0.09 -1.03 -11.67
CA GLY A 87 -1.27 -0.54 -11.46
C GLY A 87 -1.82 0.32 -12.60
N ASP A 88 -0.99 1.14 -13.23
CA ASP A 88 -1.38 1.95 -14.39
C ASP A 88 -1.65 1.11 -15.65
N GLU A 89 -0.95 0.00 -15.84
CA GLU A 89 -1.14 -0.93 -16.96
C GLU A 89 -2.44 -1.73 -16.83
N ILE A 90 -2.88 -1.99 -15.61
CA ILE A 90 -4.18 -2.65 -15.34
C ILE A 90 -5.31 -1.66 -15.12
N GLY A 91 -5.07 -0.36 -15.35
CA GLY A 91 -6.09 0.68 -15.31
C GLY A 91 -6.60 1.05 -13.92
N LEU A 92 -5.76 0.96 -12.87
CA LEU A 92 -6.15 1.44 -11.54
C LEU A 92 -6.52 2.92 -11.58
N PRO A 93 -7.72 3.32 -11.15
CA PRO A 93 -8.15 4.69 -11.20
C PRO A 93 -7.61 5.51 -10.04
N ALA A 94 -7.27 6.77 -10.32
CA ALA A 94 -6.95 7.76 -9.29
C ALA A 94 -7.34 9.15 -9.75
N THR A 95 -7.63 10.03 -8.79
CA THR A 95 -7.76 11.47 -9.03
C THR A 95 -6.40 12.11 -8.87
N GLN A 96 -5.94 12.87 -9.86
CA GLN A 96 -4.66 13.57 -9.76
C GLN A 96 -4.69 14.63 -8.66
N VAL A 97 -3.57 14.78 -7.95
CA VAL A 97 -3.29 15.82 -6.94
C VAL A 97 -2.27 16.79 -7.53
N PRO A 98 -2.72 17.81 -8.28
CA PRO A 98 -1.84 18.63 -9.14
C PRO A 98 -0.71 19.32 -8.39
N GLU A 99 -0.94 19.71 -7.14
CA GLU A 99 0.05 20.37 -6.27
C GLU A 99 1.25 19.48 -5.90
N LEU A 100 1.10 18.15 -6.08
CA LEU A 100 2.17 17.18 -5.87
C LEU A 100 2.78 16.67 -7.20
N GLY A 101 2.31 17.20 -8.33
CA GLY A 101 2.74 16.82 -9.68
C GLY A 101 2.01 15.57 -10.18
N LEU A 102 2.76 14.53 -10.57
CA LEU A 102 2.22 13.26 -11.07
C LEU A 102 1.92 12.29 -9.90
N VAL A 103 1.04 12.73 -9.01
CA VAL A 103 0.58 11.98 -7.83
C VAL A 103 -0.93 11.83 -7.91
N GLY A 104 -1.44 10.68 -7.47
CA GLY A 104 -2.88 10.39 -7.48
C GLY A 104 -3.42 9.92 -6.14
N ASP A 105 -4.69 10.29 -5.89
CA ASP A 105 -5.56 9.73 -4.87
C ASP A 105 -6.26 8.50 -5.46
N PRO A 106 -5.98 7.28 -5.01
CA PRO A 106 -6.56 6.08 -5.58
C PRO A 106 -8.05 5.98 -5.27
N LEU A 107 -8.80 5.49 -6.25
CA LEU A 107 -10.23 5.22 -6.10
C LEU A 107 -10.48 3.72 -5.93
N PRO A 108 -11.44 3.30 -5.10
CA PRO A 108 -11.82 1.90 -4.97
C PRO A 108 -12.14 1.27 -6.32
N SER A 109 -11.53 0.13 -6.62
CA SER A 109 -11.73 -0.57 -7.89
C SER A 109 -11.38 -2.06 -7.79
N ALA A 110 -11.94 -2.84 -8.69
CA ALA A 110 -11.67 -4.27 -8.85
C ALA A 110 -11.19 -4.54 -10.28
N PRO A 111 -9.92 -4.27 -10.62
CA PRO A 111 -9.41 -4.46 -11.98
C PRO A 111 -9.53 -5.91 -12.43
N GLN A 112 -9.97 -6.12 -13.67
CA GLN A 112 -10.19 -7.47 -14.20
C GLN A 112 -8.90 -8.31 -14.14
N ALA A 113 -7.73 -7.72 -14.40
CA ALA A 113 -6.45 -8.43 -14.32
C ALA A 113 -6.16 -8.99 -12.92
N VAL A 114 -6.55 -8.28 -11.84
CA VAL A 114 -6.41 -8.78 -10.46
C VAL A 114 -7.36 -9.95 -10.23
N LEU A 115 -8.61 -9.83 -10.68
CA LEU A 115 -9.63 -10.89 -10.55
C LEU A 115 -9.24 -12.14 -11.32
N ASP A 116 -8.70 -12.02 -12.52
CA ASP A 116 -8.25 -13.14 -13.34
C ASP A 116 -7.12 -13.93 -12.68
N VAL A 117 -6.14 -13.21 -12.09
CA VAL A 117 -5.04 -13.85 -11.34
C VAL A 117 -5.55 -14.58 -10.11
N LEU A 118 -6.47 -13.98 -9.36
CA LEU A 118 -7.09 -14.59 -8.18
C LEU A 118 -7.93 -15.83 -8.57
N ALA A 119 -8.65 -15.76 -9.69
CA ALA A 119 -9.52 -16.83 -10.16
C ALA A 119 -8.77 -18.14 -10.48
N VAL A 120 -7.52 -18.04 -10.90
CA VAL A 120 -6.65 -19.21 -11.17
C VAL A 120 -5.83 -19.65 -9.95
N GLY A 121 -6.09 -19.05 -8.77
CA GLY A 121 -5.41 -19.39 -7.52
C GLY A 121 -3.98 -18.83 -7.43
N CYS A 122 -3.63 -17.87 -8.27
CA CYS A 122 -2.36 -17.13 -8.23
C CYS A 122 -2.46 -15.88 -7.34
N VAL A 123 -1.30 -15.29 -7.00
CA VAL A 123 -1.18 -14.14 -6.12
C VAL A 123 -0.87 -12.89 -6.95
N PRO A 124 -1.81 -11.95 -7.14
CA PRO A 124 -1.49 -10.68 -7.76
C PRO A 124 -0.59 -9.83 -6.84
N VAL A 125 0.54 -9.36 -7.39
CA VAL A 125 1.49 -8.46 -6.72
C VAL A 125 1.43 -7.12 -7.44
N VAL A 126 0.80 -6.14 -6.82
CA VAL A 126 0.44 -4.86 -7.45
C VAL A 126 1.39 -3.75 -7.04
N ALA A 127 1.99 -3.09 -8.02
CA ALA A 127 2.75 -1.86 -7.84
C ALA A 127 1.80 -0.65 -7.83
N PRO A 128 1.97 0.31 -6.90
CA PRO A 128 1.00 1.38 -6.68
C PRO A 128 1.21 2.56 -7.66
N LEU A 129 0.91 2.30 -8.91
CA LEU A 129 0.74 3.28 -9.97
C LEU A 129 -0.73 3.32 -10.39
N ALA A 130 -1.19 4.45 -10.88
CA ALA A 130 -2.55 4.57 -11.42
C ALA A 130 -2.55 5.10 -12.85
N ALA A 131 -3.64 4.91 -13.56
CA ALA A 131 -3.82 5.41 -14.92
C ALA A 131 -3.58 6.93 -15.02
N GLY A 132 -2.93 7.35 -16.10
CA GLY A 132 -2.65 8.76 -16.33
C GLY A 132 -1.22 9.28 -16.19
N PRO A 133 -0.14 8.47 -16.21
CA PRO A 133 0.41 7.62 -15.18
C PRO A 133 0.71 8.42 -13.90
N LEU A 134 0.19 8.00 -12.78
CA LEU A 134 0.31 8.67 -11.49
C LEU A 134 0.98 7.77 -10.44
N ASN A 135 1.91 8.35 -9.68
CA ASN A 135 2.45 7.72 -8.48
C ASN A 135 1.40 7.77 -7.36
N VAL A 136 1.17 6.65 -6.69
CA VAL A 136 0.19 6.54 -5.61
C VAL A 136 0.88 6.05 -4.33
N ASN A 137 0.42 6.54 -3.18
CA ASN A 137 0.87 6.01 -1.90
C ASN A 137 0.42 4.55 -1.76
N ALA A 138 1.35 3.66 -1.42
CA ALA A 138 1.09 2.22 -1.40
C ALA A 138 0.10 1.78 -0.30
N ASP A 139 0.03 2.49 0.83
CA ASP A 139 -0.95 2.22 1.89
C ASP A 139 -2.36 2.60 1.41
N GLU A 140 -2.49 3.74 0.75
CA GLU A 140 -3.75 4.24 0.16
C GLU A 140 -4.22 3.32 -0.99
N MET A 141 -3.32 2.89 -1.87
CA MET A 141 -3.65 1.96 -2.96
C MET A 141 -4.12 0.61 -2.40
N ALA A 142 -3.48 0.10 -1.35
CA ALA A 142 -3.90 -1.14 -0.72
C ALA A 142 -5.31 -1.04 -0.11
N ALA A 143 -5.63 0.08 0.54
CA ALA A 143 -6.96 0.33 1.07
C ALA A 143 -8.01 0.44 -0.06
N ALA A 144 -7.71 1.18 -1.13
CA ALA A 144 -8.61 1.32 -2.27
C ALA A 144 -8.89 -0.02 -2.97
N LEU A 145 -7.86 -0.86 -3.16
CA LEU A 145 -8.03 -2.21 -3.70
C LEU A 145 -8.80 -3.12 -2.75
N ALA A 146 -8.55 -3.07 -1.44
CA ALA A 146 -9.29 -3.88 -0.48
C ALA A 146 -10.78 -3.57 -0.51
N VAL A 147 -11.13 -2.29 -0.55
CA VAL A 147 -12.53 -1.84 -0.66
C VAL A 147 -13.13 -2.26 -2.00
N GLY A 148 -12.45 -1.97 -3.12
CA GLY A 148 -12.96 -2.24 -4.45
C GLY A 148 -13.14 -3.73 -4.76
N LEU A 149 -12.23 -4.57 -4.29
CA LEU A 149 -12.30 -6.03 -4.42
C LEU A 149 -13.30 -6.68 -3.45
N GLY A 150 -13.88 -5.92 -2.51
CA GLY A 150 -14.72 -6.48 -1.44
C GLY A 150 -13.95 -7.44 -0.53
N ALA A 151 -12.70 -7.10 -0.21
CA ALA A 151 -11.87 -7.95 0.61
C ALA A 151 -12.42 -8.08 2.04
N ASP A 152 -12.32 -9.28 2.62
CA ASP A 152 -12.73 -9.52 4.01
C ASP A 152 -11.80 -8.80 4.99
N ARG A 153 -10.51 -8.67 4.64
CA ARG A 153 -9.51 -7.99 5.47
C ARG A 153 -8.41 -7.32 4.67
N ILE A 154 -7.82 -6.30 5.29
CA ILE A 154 -6.54 -5.72 4.89
C ILE A 154 -5.57 -5.76 6.07
N SER A 155 -4.32 -6.16 5.82
CA SER A 155 -3.25 -6.15 6.81
C SER A 155 -2.08 -5.34 6.29
N PHE A 156 -1.68 -4.32 7.04
CA PHE A 156 -0.50 -3.51 6.77
C PHE A 156 0.69 -4.15 7.49
N LEU A 157 1.54 -4.84 6.72
CA LEU A 157 2.77 -5.40 7.26
C LEU A 157 3.76 -4.27 7.55
N THR A 158 4.34 -4.31 8.72
CA THR A 158 5.23 -3.26 9.24
C THR A 158 6.31 -3.89 10.10
N ASP A 159 7.46 -3.24 10.18
CA ASP A 159 8.60 -3.58 11.02
C ASP A 159 8.41 -3.19 12.50
N VAL A 160 7.35 -2.45 12.81
CA VAL A 160 6.93 -2.15 14.19
C VAL A 160 5.78 -3.05 14.61
N PRO A 161 5.62 -3.35 15.93
CA PRO A 161 4.61 -4.30 16.39
C PRO A 161 3.15 -3.86 16.18
N GLY A 162 2.91 -2.59 15.83
CA GLY A 162 1.58 -2.00 15.61
C GLY A 162 1.59 -0.50 15.90
N LEU A 163 0.41 0.09 16.12
CA LEU A 163 0.30 1.46 16.57
C LEU A 163 0.86 1.60 17.99
N LEU A 164 1.94 2.36 18.13
CA LEU A 164 2.52 2.69 19.43
C LEU A 164 1.94 4.02 19.93
N TYR A 165 1.35 4.01 21.11
CA TYR A 165 0.86 5.20 21.78
C TYR A 165 1.09 5.10 23.29
N GLY A 166 1.61 6.17 23.90
CA GLY A 166 1.96 6.15 25.33
C GLY A 166 2.96 5.07 25.73
N GLY A 167 3.87 4.68 24.79
CA GLY A 167 4.90 3.66 25.04
C GLY A 167 4.40 2.21 24.94
N SER A 168 3.16 1.98 24.54
CA SER A 168 2.56 0.66 24.43
C SER A 168 1.90 0.44 23.08
N VAL A 169 1.77 -0.84 22.68
CA VAL A 169 1.03 -1.21 21.46
C VAL A 169 -0.46 -1.11 21.76
N VAL A 170 -1.17 -0.29 20.99
CA VAL A 170 -2.63 -0.20 20.98
C VAL A 170 -3.19 -1.44 20.31
N ARG A 171 -3.93 -2.29 21.02
CA ARG A 171 -4.50 -3.51 20.45
C ARG A 171 -5.68 -3.27 19.55
N THR A 172 -6.52 -2.31 19.90
CA THR A 172 -7.70 -1.94 19.11
C THR A 172 -7.92 -0.44 19.23
N ILE A 173 -8.22 0.19 18.11
CA ILE A 173 -8.60 1.60 18.05
C ILE A 173 -9.78 1.75 17.08
N ASN A 174 -10.79 2.56 17.44
CA ASN A 174 -11.83 2.89 16.48
C ASN A 174 -11.39 4.03 15.55
N ALA A 175 -12.10 4.19 14.44
CA ALA A 175 -11.76 5.16 13.40
C ALA A 175 -11.77 6.61 13.90
N ASP A 176 -12.70 6.96 14.79
CA ASP A 176 -12.83 8.34 15.31
C ASP A 176 -11.69 8.68 16.26
N ASP A 177 -11.32 7.76 17.15
CA ASP A 177 -10.15 7.92 18.03
C ASP A 177 -8.84 7.98 17.23
N ALA A 178 -8.73 7.16 16.16
CA ALA A 178 -7.58 7.15 15.26
C ALA A 178 -7.45 8.49 14.52
N GLU A 179 -8.53 9.05 14.00
CA GLU A 179 -8.54 10.39 13.40
C GLU A 179 -8.18 11.48 14.42
N GLY A 180 -8.70 11.38 15.64
CA GLY A 180 -8.33 12.29 16.71
C GLY A 180 -6.82 12.29 17.00
N LEU A 181 -6.14 11.13 16.95
CA LEU A 181 -4.68 11.06 17.08
C LEU A 181 -3.96 11.70 15.89
N LEU A 182 -4.46 11.48 14.66
CA LEU A 182 -3.92 12.08 13.44
C LEU A 182 -4.03 13.61 13.45
N ASP A 183 -5.18 14.14 13.86
CA ASP A 183 -5.47 15.58 13.87
C ASP A 183 -4.68 16.33 14.94
N ARG A 184 -4.42 15.71 16.10
CA ARG A 184 -3.59 16.30 17.15
C ARG A 184 -2.09 16.31 16.84
N GLY A 185 -1.66 15.62 15.76
CA GLY A 185 -0.24 15.53 15.42
C GLY A 185 0.61 14.76 16.44
N GLU A 186 -0.01 13.82 17.17
CA GLU A 186 0.67 13.03 18.20
C GLU A 186 1.45 11.84 17.66
N LEU A 187 1.36 11.60 16.34
CA LEU A 187 2.01 10.50 15.64
C LEU A 187 3.00 11.02 14.61
N GLU A 188 4.07 10.27 14.38
CA GLU A 188 5.12 10.64 13.43
C GLU A 188 5.50 9.48 12.49
N GLY A 189 6.10 9.84 11.34
CA GLY A 189 6.72 8.89 10.42
C GLY A 189 5.73 8.03 9.65
N GLY A 190 6.15 6.80 9.35
CA GLY A 190 5.44 5.89 8.44
C GLY A 190 4.11 5.33 8.98
N ILE A 191 3.78 5.56 10.26
CA ILE A 191 2.49 5.14 10.81
C ILE A 191 1.34 6.04 10.33
N LEU A 192 1.60 7.32 10.05
CA LEU A 192 0.58 8.29 9.63
C LEU A 192 -0.18 7.87 8.37
N PRO A 193 0.49 7.60 7.21
CA PRO A 193 -0.22 7.17 6.01
C PRO A 193 -0.92 5.82 6.21
N LYS A 194 -0.33 4.90 7.00
CA LYS A 194 -0.95 3.61 7.29
C LYS A 194 -2.24 3.76 8.09
N LEU A 195 -2.22 4.58 9.14
CA LEU A 195 -3.39 4.78 9.99
C LEU A 195 -4.51 5.47 9.22
N ARG A 196 -4.21 6.47 8.37
CA ARG A 196 -5.19 7.10 7.48
C ARG A 196 -5.85 6.08 6.53
N ALA A 197 -5.03 5.29 5.85
CA ALA A 197 -5.53 4.25 4.94
C ALA A 197 -6.34 3.18 5.68
N ALA A 198 -5.91 2.80 6.88
CA ALA A 198 -6.61 1.84 7.73
C ALA A 198 -7.99 2.36 8.18
N VAL A 199 -8.09 3.62 8.59
CA VAL A 199 -9.36 4.26 8.96
C VAL A 199 -10.34 4.25 7.79
N ILE A 200 -9.88 4.63 6.59
CA ILE A 200 -10.72 4.62 5.38
C ILE A 200 -11.26 3.21 5.10
N ALA A 201 -10.38 2.20 5.11
CA ALA A 201 -10.77 0.82 4.84
C ALA A 201 -11.76 0.27 5.89
N ALA A 202 -11.50 0.55 7.18
CA ALA A 202 -12.37 0.12 8.29
C ALA A 202 -13.77 0.74 8.19
N ARG A 203 -13.88 2.04 7.92
CA ARG A 203 -15.16 2.73 7.72
C ARG A 203 -15.96 2.19 6.52
N LEU A 204 -15.27 1.64 5.52
CA LEU A 204 -15.88 1.01 4.36
C LEU A 204 -16.10 -0.52 4.54
N GLY A 205 -16.01 -1.00 5.78
CA GLY A 205 -16.42 -2.35 6.17
C GLY A 205 -15.36 -3.43 6.00
N VAL A 206 -14.11 -3.07 5.70
CA VAL A 206 -13.01 -4.03 5.62
C VAL A 206 -12.39 -4.24 7.01
N HIS A 207 -12.24 -5.49 7.45
CA HIS A 207 -11.49 -5.78 8.68
C HIS A 207 -10.03 -5.36 8.51
N THR A 208 -9.55 -4.44 9.35
CA THR A 208 -8.29 -3.74 9.12
C THR A 208 -7.31 -3.91 10.27
N GLU A 209 -6.04 -4.23 9.93
CA GLU A 209 -4.98 -4.45 10.90
C GLU A 209 -3.68 -3.74 10.50
N ILE A 210 -3.00 -3.12 11.46
CA ILE A 210 -1.64 -2.58 11.33
C ILE A 210 -0.76 -3.33 12.33
N GLY A 211 0.01 -4.33 11.88
CA GLY A 211 0.69 -5.24 12.77
C GLY A 211 -0.29 -5.89 13.75
N ALA A 212 -0.09 -5.70 15.07
CA ALA A 212 -0.97 -6.23 16.12
C ALA A 212 -2.12 -5.28 16.51
N THR A 213 -2.33 -4.19 15.78
CA THR A 213 -3.41 -3.22 16.04
C THR A 213 -4.58 -3.43 15.10
N ALA A 214 -5.76 -3.75 15.63
CA ALA A 214 -7.00 -3.75 14.87
C ALA A 214 -7.59 -2.33 14.81
N VAL A 215 -8.02 -1.90 13.61
CA VAL A 215 -8.74 -0.63 13.40
C VAL A 215 -10.19 -0.98 13.07
N THR A 216 -11.11 -0.45 13.85
CA THR A 216 -12.56 -0.68 13.70
C THR A 216 -13.28 0.57 13.22
N ALA A 217 -14.46 0.40 12.60
CA ALA A 217 -15.32 1.51 12.20
C ALA A 217 -15.87 2.27 13.41
#